data_89dc708537f0a902551ff7f23d69461a
#
_entry.id   89dc708537f0a902551ff7f23d69461a
#
_cell.length_a   1.000
_cell.length_b   1.000
_cell.length_c   1.000
_cell.angle_alpha   90.00
_cell.angle_beta   90.00
_cell.angle_gamma   90.00
#
_symmetry.space_group_name_H-M   'P 1'
#
loop_
_entity.id
_entity.type
_entity.pdbx_description
1 polymer ?
#
loop_
_entity_poly.entity_id
_entity_poly.type
_entity_poly.pdbx_seq_one_letter_code
_entity_poly.pdbx_strand_id
1 'polypeptide(L)'
;MDTWQIIVSTCAGLVTILTVSDKLGITGKLKKADTGLNEIEKIVKNITEFNNQQQQLVILQKDQNGALLAILRNELYQSFRLNRELGIWTDDESFVQTKLHEAYKILHGNGEEEIWWEKKKNWNIVTNDEYEELIRNKKNTNIKLKENDKHDQNDSKRVF
;
A
#
# COMPACT_ATOMS: atom_id res chain seq x y z
N MET A 1 8.42 26.49 75.00
CA MET A 1 7.28 26.76 74.13
C MET A 1 6.53 25.46 73.98
N ASP A 2 5.29 25.41 74.43
CA ASP A 2 4.51 24.18 74.43
C ASP A 2 4.14 23.81 72.96
N THR A 3 4.13 22.52 72.68
CA THR A 3 3.84 21.96 71.38
C THR A 3 2.50 22.53 70.79
N TRP A 4 1.54 22.83 71.68
CA TRP A 4 0.30 23.47 71.33
C TRP A 4 0.45 24.91 70.79
N GLN A 5 1.37 25.69 71.36
CA GLN A 5 1.60 27.07 70.89
C GLN A 5 2.23 27.09 69.52
N ILE A 6 3.08 26.09 69.19
CA ILE A 6 3.65 25.95 67.87
C ILE A 6 2.57 25.58 66.84
N ILE A 7 1.69 24.66 67.15
CA ILE A 7 0.58 24.26 66.27
C ILE A 7 -0.36 25.42 65.99
N VAL A 8 -0.76 26.14 67.03
CA VAL A 8 -1.64 27.29 66.87
C VAL A 8 -1.02 28.43 66.06
N SER A 9 0.28 28.70 66.30
CA SER A 9 1.02 29.71 65.56
C SER A 9 1.21 29.35 64.05
N THR A 10 1.47 28.08 63.77
CA THR A 10 1.61 27.60 62.39
C THR A 10 0.23 27.63 61.67
N CYS A 11 -0.84 27.22 62.30
CA CYS A 11 -2.19 27.32 61.76
C CYS A 11 -2.61 28.77 61.50
N ALA A 12 -2.36 29.68 62.41
CA ALA A 12 -2.63 31.12 62.22
C ALA A 12 -1.82 31.70 61.06
N GLY A 13 -0.56 31.30 60.89
CA GLY A 13 0.28 31.71 59.78
C GLY A 13 -0.24 31.22 58.44
N LEU A 14 -0.70 29.96 58.36
CA LEU A 14 -1.28 29.41 57.15
C LEU A 14 -2.60 30.08 56.76
N VAL A 15 -3.46 30.38 57.74
CA VAL A 15 -4.72 31.11 57.47
C VAL A 15 -4.44 32.52 56.98
N THR A 16 -3.44 33.21 57.54
CA THR A 16 -3.05 34.54 57.05
C THR A 16 -2.48 34.51 55.63
N ILE A 17 -1.67 33.53 55.29
CA ILE A 17 -1.15 33.36 53.93
C ILE A 17 -2.31 33.09 52.93
N LEU A 18 -3.25 32.23 53.29
CA LEU A 18 -4.42 31.95 52.45
C LEU A 18 -5.30 33.18 52.25
N THR A 19 -5.60 33.96 53.30
CA THR A 19 -6.40 35.16 53.21
C THR A 19 -5.74 36.30 52.44
N VAL A 20 -4.43 36.46 52.57
CA VAL A 20 -3.66 37.43 51.78
C VAL A 20 -3.60 36.99 50.30
N SER A 21 -3.39 35.69 50.04
CA SER A 21 -3.41 35.12 48.70
C SER A 21 -4.74 35.33 48.02
N ASP A 22 -5.86 35.19 48.72
CA ASP A 22 -7.21 35.41 48.18
C ASP A 22 -7.47 36.91 47.90
N LYS A 23 -7.05 37.81 48.80
CA LYS A 23 -7.15 39.26 48.59
C LYS A 23 -6.30 39.77 47.44
N LEU A 24 -5.19 39.13 47.12
CA LEU A 24 -4.31 39.45 45.99
C LEU A 24 -4.83 38.80 44.66
N GLY A 25 -5.87 38.01 44.72
CA GLY A 25 -6.43 37.29 43.56
C GLY A 25 -5.51 36.21 43.01
N ILE A 26 -4.50 35.79 43.81
CA ILE A 26 -3.52 34.78 43.41
C ILE A 26 -4.18 33.41 43.27
N THR A 27 -5.12 33.06 44.14
CA THR A 27 -5.92 31.84 44.08
C THR A 27 -6.74 31.75 42.81
N GLY A 28 -7.33 32.86 42.37
CA GLY A 28 -8.06 32.93 41.10
C GLY A 28 -7.17 32.80 39.86
N LYS A 29 -5.95 33.36 39.95
CA LYS A 29 -4.95 33.21 38.86
C LYS A 29 -4.41 31.81 38.78
N LEU A 30 -4.12 31.17 39.93
CA LEU A 30 -3.68 29.78 40.04
C LEU A 30 -4.75 28.82 39.46
N LYS A 31 -6.00 29.04 39.83
CA LYS A 31 -7.12 28.24 39.32
C LYS A 31 -7.30 28.35 37.80
N LYS A 32 -7.15 29.57 37.23
CA LYS A 32 -7.13 29.76 35.77
C LYS A 32 -5.95 29.10 35.08
N ALA A 33 -4.76 29.14 35.70
CA ALA A 33 -3.57 28.48 35.17
C ALA A 33 -3.74 26.95 35.20
N ASP A 34 -4.32 26.39 36.27
CA ASP A 34 -4.59 24.94 36.37
C ASP A 34 -5.62 24.50 35.32
N THR A 35 -6.70 25.28 35.10
CA THR A 35 -7.66 24.99 34.02
C THR A 35 -6.99 25.05 32.65
N GLY A 36 -6.11 26.02 32.39
CA GLY A 36 -5.36 26.13 31.16
C GLY A 36 -4.39 24.94 30.94
N LEU A 37 -3.74 24.47 32.00
CA LEU A 37 -2.87 23.28 31.94
C LEU A 37 -3.68 22.02 31.57
N ASN A 38 -4.84 21.82 32.19
CA ASN A 38 -5.73 20.68 31.88
C ASN A 38 -6.23 20.72 30.43
N GLU A 39 -6.53 21.91 29.89
CA GLU A 39 -6.90 22.07 28.48
C GLU A 39 -5.72 21.74 27.54
N ILE A 40 -4.51 22.20 27.88
CA ILE A 40 -3.30 21.89 27.11
C ILE A 40 -3.04 20.38 27.14
N GLU A 41 -3.13 19.73 28.29
CA GLU A 41 -2.96 18.27 28.40
C GLU A 41 -3.95 17.52 27.50
N LYS A 42 -5.22 17.94 27.49
CA LYS A 42 -6.24 17.36 26.62
C LYS A 42 -5.92 17.57 25.13
N ILE A 43 -5.43 18.75 24.76
CA ILE A 43 -5.01 19.04 23.38
C ILE A 43 -3.83 18.16 22.99
N VAL A 44 -2.82 18.04 23.86
CA VAL A 44 -1.65 17.18 23.61
C VAL A 44 -2.07 15.72 23.41
N LYS A 45 -2.99 15.23 24.23
CA LYS A 45 -3.53 13.87 24.09
C LYS A 45 -4.23 13.69 22.73
N ASN A 46 -5.08 14.62 22.36
CA ASN A 46 -5.80 14.57 21.07
C ASN A 46 -4.83 14.62 19.88
N ILE A 47 -3.77 15.45 19.95
CA ILE A 47 -2.74 15.51 18.92
C ILE A 47 -1.99 14.18 18.83
N THR A 48 -1.68 13.56 19.96
CA THR A 48 -0.98 12.27 19.99
C THR A 48 -1.86 11.17 19.37
N GLU A 49 -3.14 11.12 19.72
CA GLU A 49 -4.09 10.19 19.12
C GLU A 49 -4.25 10.41 17.61
N PHE A 50 -4.34 11.65 17.16
CA PHE A 50 -4.40 12.00 15.75
C PHE A 50 -3.14 11.57 15.00
N ASN A 51 -1.96 11.82 15.55
CA ASN A 51 -0.69 11.38 14.95
C ASN A 51 -0.61 9.85 14.83
N ASN A 52 -1.07 9.12 15.85
CA ASN A 52 -1.12 7.66 15.80
C ASN A 52 -2.08 7.15 14.71
N GLN A 53 -3.24 7.77 14.55
CA GLN A 53 -4.17 7.44 13.48
C GLN A 53 -3.58 7.72 12.10
N GLN A 54 -2.89 8.86 11.93
CA GLN A 54 -2.19 9.19 10.69
C GLN A 54 -1.12 8.15 10.33
N GLN A 55 -0.33 7.72 11.30
CA GLN A 55 0.66 6.66 11.08
C GLN A 55 0.02 5.33 10.66
N GLN A 56 -1.09 4.94 11.28
CA GLN A 56 -1.83 3.73 10.89
C GLN A 56 -2.37 3.82 9.45
N LEU A 57 -2.88 4.98 9.05
CA LEU A 57 -3.35 5.22 7.68
C LEU A 57 -2.21 5.10 6.66
N VAL A 58 -1.03 5.64 6.96
CA VAL A 58 0.16 5.53 6.10
C VAL A 58 0.58 4.07 5.93
N ILE A 59 0.58 3.29 7.02
CA ILE A 59 0.90 1.86 6.96
C ILE A 59 -0.11 1.12 6.08
N LEU A 60 -1.41 1.33 6.33
CA LEU A 60 -2.48 0.71 5.55
C LEU A 60 -2.39 1.04 4.06
N GLN A 61 -2.13 2.30 3.74
CA GLN A 61 -1.95 2.75 2.35
C GLN A 61 -0.73 2.07 1.69
N LYS A 62 0.37 1.90 2.42
CA LYS A 62 1.54 1.19 1.94
C LYS A 62 1.24 -0.29 1.63
N ASP A 63 0.50 -0.95 2.52
CA ASP A 63 0.10 -2.35 2.34
C ASP A 63 -0.86 -2.51 1.14
N GLN A 64 -1.83 -1.61 0.99
CA GLN A 64 -2.73 -1.58 -0.16
C GLN A 64 -1.98 -1.36 -1.47
N ASN A 65 -1.03 -0.42 -1.51
CA ASN A 65 -0.21 -0.18 -2.68
C ASN A 65 0.65 -1.41 -3.02
N GLY A 66 1.20 -2.10 -2.03
CA GLY A 66 1.95 -3.34 -2.22
C GLY A 66 1.10 -4.46 -2.84
N ALA A 67 -0.12 -4.65 -2.32
CA ALA A 67 -1.05 -5.64 -2.86
C ALA A 67 -1.48 -5.29 -4.30
N LEU A 68 -1.77 -4.02 -4.57
CA LEU A 68 -2.13 -3.56 -5.91
C LEU A 68 -0.97 -3.73 -6.91
N LEU A 69 0.25 -3.42 -6.52
CA LEU A 69 1.44 -3.68 -7.34
C LEU A 69 1.60 -5.16 -7.67
N ALA A 70 1.34 -6.06 -6.71
CA ALA A 70 1.42 -7.49 -6.96
C ALA A 70 0.36 -7.97 -7.98
N ILE A 71 -0.86 -7.43 -7.91
CA ILE A 71 -1.93 -7.71 -8.88
C ILE A 71 -1.53 -7.20 -10.27
N LEU A 72 -1.13 -5.94 -10.38
CA LEU A 72 -0.73 -5.33 -11.65
C LEU A 72 0.44 -6.10 -12.29
N ARG A 73 1.43 -6.48 -11.48
CA ARG A 73 2.57 -7.31 -11.92
C ARG A 73 2.09 -8.63 -12.51
N ASN A 74 1.19 -9.32 -11.81
CA ASN A 74 0.66 -10.59 -12.29
C ASN A 74 -0.08 -10.43 -13.63
N GLU A 75 -0.95 -9.43 -13.77
CA GLU A 75 -1.68 -9.16 -15.00
C GLU A 75 -0.75 -8.83 -16.18
N LEU A 76 0.24 -7.97 -15.96
CA LEU A 76 1.25 -7.62 -16.96
C LEU A 76 2.07 -8.86 -17.37
N TYR A 77 2.41 -9.73 -16.43
CA TYR A 77 3.14 -10.97 -16.70
C TYR A 77 2.29 -11.99 -17.46
N GLN A 78 1.04 -12.20 -17.08
CA GLN A 78 0.16 -13.16 -17.74
C GLN A 78 -0.03 -12.81 -19.22
N SER A 79 -0.30 -11.56 -19.54
CA SER A 79 -0.39 -11.10 -20.92
C SER A 79 0.94 -11.32 -21.67
N PHE A 80 2.09 -11.00 -21.06
CA PHE A 80 3.39 -11.27 -21.68
C PHE A 80 3.58 -12.75 -21.95
N ARG A 81 3.26 -13.62 -20.99
CA ARG A 81 3.44 -15.06 -21.11
C ARG A 81 2.58 -15.67 -22.22
N LEU A 82 1.33 -15.19 -22.37
CA LEU A 82 0.40 -15.71 -23.36
C LEU A 82 0.83 -15.36 -24.80
N ASN A 83 1.28 -14.13 -24.98
CA ASN A 83 1.51 -13.57 -26.32
C ASN A 83 2.96 -13.52 -26.76
N ARG A 84 3.93 -13.80 -25.86
CA ARG A 84 5.37 -13.68 -26.15
C ARG A 84 5.89 -14.50 -27.33
N GLU A 85 5.23 -15.62 -27.61
CA GLU A 85 5.66 -16.51 -28.71
C GLU A 85 5.14 -16.05 -30.06
N LEU A 86 4.05 -15.28 -30.08
CA LEU A 86 3.49 -14.71 -31.29
C LEU A 86 4.00 -13.29 -31.55
N GLY A 87 4.37 -12.58 -30.48
CA GLY A 87 4.82 -11.19 -30.55
C GLY A 87 3.74 -10.24 -31.05
N ILE A 88 2.49 -10.56 -30.74
CA ILE A 88 1.29 -9.80 -31.16
C ILE A 88 0.38 -9.58 -29.98
N TRP A 89 -0.48 -8.58 -30.09
CA TRP A 89 -1.65 -8.35 -29.26
C TRP A 89 -2.77 -7.71 -30.07
N THR A 90 -3.98 -7.74 -29.53
CA THR A 90 -5.10 -7.05 -30.13
C THR A 90 -5.08 -5.58 -29.71
N ASP A 91 -5.85 -4.74 -30.42
CA ASP A 91 -6.03 -3.32 -30.07
C ASP A 91 -6.49 -3.15 -28.62
N ASP A 92 -7.48 -3.95 -28.19
CA ASP A 92 -8.02 -3.90 -26.83
C ASP A 92 -6.98 -4.30 -25.80
N GLU A 93 -6.22 -5.37 -26.04
CA GLU A 93 -5.14 -5.80 -25.16
C GLU A 93 -4.03 -4.75 -25.08
N SER A 94 -3.63 -4.19 -26.22
CA SER A 94 -2.62 -3.13 -26.28
C SER A 94 -3.03 -1.93 -25.42
N PHE A 95 -4.27 -1.49 -25.55
CA PHE A 95 -4.81 -0.38 -24.75
C PHE A 95 -4.83 -0.73 -23.24
N VAL A 96 -5.41 -1.88 -22.87
CA VAL A 96 -5.52 -2.30 -21.48
C VAL A 96 -4.13 -2.46 -20.85
N GLN A 97 -3.20 -3.12 -21.54
CA GLN A 97 -1.84 -3.33 -21.03
C GLN A 97 -1.07 -2.03 -20.87
N THR A 98 -1.29 -1.05 -21.76
CA THR A 98 -0.71 0.29 -21.62
C THR A 98 -1.21 0.96 -20.34
N LYS A 99 -2.52 0.89 -20.07
CA LYS A 99 -3.12 1.48 -18.86
C LYS A 99 -2.66 0.77 -17.58
N LEU A 100 -2.53 -0.54 -17.59
CA LEU A 100 -2.00 -1.30 -16.46
C LEU A 100 -0.53 -0.93 -16.17
N HIS A 101 0.28 -0.77 -17.23
CA HIS A 101 1.67 -0.34 -17.08
C HIS A 101 1.79 1.08 -16.54
N GLU A 102 0.97 2.03 -17.05
CA GLU A 102 0.90 3.39 -16.50
C GLU A 102 0.56 3.38 -15.01
N ALA A 103 -0.46 2.61 -14.60
CA ALA A 103 -0.85 2.46 -13.20
C ALA A 103 0.28 1.84 -12.34
N TYR A 104 0.95 0.83 -12.88
CA TYR A 104 2.11 0.21 -12.23
C TYR A 104 3.24 1.23 -11.98
N LYS A 105 3.51 2.10 -12.94
CA LYS A 105 4.52 3.19 -12.81
C LYS A 105 4.12 4.23 -11.77
N ILE A 106 2.85 4.64 -11.75
CA ILE A 106 2.33 5.60 -10.74
C ILE A 106 2.53 5.07 -9.33
N LEU A 107 2.39 3.77 -9.11
CA LEU A 107 2.63 3.12 -7.82
C LEU A 107 4.12 2.85 -7.54
N HIS A 108 5.02 3.42 -8.33
CA HIS A 108 6.47 3.21 -8.23
C HIS A 108 6.89 1.74 -8.39
N GLY A 109 6.15 1.00 -9.21
CA GLY A 109 6.53 -0.34 -9.62
C GLY A 109 7.85 -0.34 -10.37
N ASN A 110 8.69 -1.32 -10.12
CA ASN A 110 9.99 -1.50 -10.73
C ASN A 110 10.29 -3.00 -10.92
N GLY A 111 11.34 -3.31 -11.68
CA GLY A 111 11.82 -4.67 -11.81
C GLY A 111 11.58 -5.28 -13.19
N GLU A 112 11.25 -6.57 -13.22
CA GLU A 112 11.15 -7.35 -14.45
C GLU A 112 10.07 -6.87 -15.43
N GLU A 113 9.03 -6.19 -14.93
CA GLU A 113 7.93 -5.63 -15.73
C GLU A 113 8.42 -4.63 -16.75
N GLU A 114 9.43 -3.83 -16.42
CA GLU A 114 10.05 -2.90 -17.36
C GLU A 114 10.66 -3.66 -18.55
N ILE A 115 11.33 -4.79 -18.26
CA ILE A 115 11.93 -5.65 -19.29
C ILE A 115 10.84 -6.26 -20.18
N TRP A 116 9.74 -6.72 -19.58
CA TRP A 116 8.62 -7.27 -20.35
C TRP A 116 7.93 -6.19 -21.16
N TRP A 117 7.76 -5.00 -20.59
CA TRP A 117 7.15 -3.87 -21.29
C TRP A 117 7.98 -3.44 -22.49
N GLU A 118 9.28 -3.30 -22.34
CA GLU A 118 10.17 -2.95 -23.45
C GLU A 118 10.11 -3.96 -24.61
N LYS A 119 9.84 -5.21 -24.33
CA LYS A 119 9.61 -6.23 -25.35
C LYS A 119 8.20 -6.11 -25.98
N LYS A 120 7.18 -5.90 -25.16
CA LYS A 120 5.78 -5.86 -25.59
C LYS A 120 5.41 -4.62 -26.42
N LYS A 121 5.94 -3.48 -26.07
CA LYS A 121 5.57 -2.20 -26.71
C LYS A 121 5.82 -2.18 -28.23
N ASN A 122 6.65 -3.07 -28.73
CA ASN A 122 6.96 -3.20 -30.15
C ASN A 122 6.26 -4.39 -30.81
N TRP A 123 5.35 -5.06 -30.13
CA TRP A 123 4.57 -6.14 -30.73
C TRP A 123 3.58 -5.59 -31.74
N ASN A 124 3.30 -6.39 -32.78
CA ASN A 124 2.33 -6.00 -33.78
C ASN A 124 0.92 -6.01 -33.20
N ILE A 125 0.16 -4.99 -33.55
CA ILE A 125 -1.26 -4.91 -33.20
C ILE A 125 -2.04 -5.55 -34.35
N VAL A 126 -2.91 -6.48 -34.02
CA VAL A 126 -3.76 -7.21 -34.95
C VAL A 126 -5.22 -7.11 -34.53
N THR A 127 -6.13 -7.34 -35.45
CA THR A 127 -7.57 -7.44 -35.13
C THR A 127 -7.87 -8.70 -34.31
N ASN A 128 -8.99 -8.73 -33.62
CA ASN A 128 -9.43 -9.91 -32.88
C ASN A 128 -9.56 -11.15 -33.77
N ASP A 129 -10.08 -10.98 -34.99
CA ASP A 129 -10.24 -12.08 -35.96
C ASP A 129 -8.88 -12.65 -36.41
N GLU A 130 -7.93 -11.79 -36.73
CA GLU A 130 -6.55 -12.20 -37.07
C GLU A 130 -5.86 -12.91 -35.90
N TYR A 131 -6.05 -12.42 -34.69
CA TYR A 131 -5.52 -13.03 -33.48
C TYR A 131 -6.07 -14.44 -33.28
N GLU A 132 -7.37 -14.64 -33.39
CA GLU A 132 -8.01 -15.95 -33.26
C GLU A 132 -7.52 -16.92 -34.36
N GLU A 133 -7.37 -16.44 -35.60
CA GLU A 133 -6.83 -17.26 -36.68
C GLU A 133 -5.40 -17.71 -36.40
N LEU A 134 -4.52 -16.82 -35.96
CA LEU A 134 -3.14 -17.13 -35.62
C LEU A 134 -3.06 -18.14 -34.48
N ILE A 135 -3.86 -18.02 -33.43
CA ILE A 135 -3.94 -18.98 -32.33
C ILE A 135 -4.41 -20.36 -32.82
N ARG A 136 -5.43 -20.39 -33.69
CA ARG A 136 -5.97 -21.63 -34.26
C ARG A 136 -4.91 -22.34 -35.10
N ASN A 137 -4.21 -21.61 -35.96
CA ASN A 137 -3.17 -22.14 -36.82
C ASN A 137 -2.00 -22.72 -35.99
N LYS A 138 -1.56 -22.04 -34.95
CA LYS A 138 -0.54 -22.52 -34.02
C LYS A 138 -0.96 -23.81 -33.30
N LYS A 139 -2.20 -23.89 -32.87
CA LYS A 139 -2.76 -25.08 -32.21
C LYS A 139 -2.75 -26.29 -33.16
N ASN A 140 -3.16 -26.09 -34.39
CA ASN A 140 -3.18 -27.14 -35.42
C ASN A 140 -1.77 -27.62 -35.77
N THR A 141 -0.80 -26.73 -35.86
CA THR A 141 0.60 -27.08 -36.10
C THR A 141 1.18 -27.91 -34.95
N ASN A 142 0.91 -27.55 -33.70
CA ASN A 142 1.38 -28.30 -32.53
C ASN A 142 0.74 -29.70 -32.43
N ILE A 143 -0.50 -29.87 -32.87
CA ILE A 143 -1.16 -31.18 -32.92
C ILE A 143 -0.49 -32.07 -33.95
N LYS A 144 -0.22 -31.57 -35.16
CA LYS A 144 0.46 -32.32 -36.22
C LYS A 144 1.85 -32.74 -35.82
N LEU A 145 2.63 -31.89 -35.14
CA LEU A 145 3.96 -32.26 -34.64
C LEU A 145 3.90 -33.39 -33.62
N LYS A 146 2.96 -33.36 -32.68
CA LYS A 146 2.77 -34.44 -31.69
C LYS A 146 2.30 -35.75 -32.30
N GLU A 147 1.56 -35.72 -33.39
CA GLU A 147 1.13 -36.92 -34.12
C GLU A 147 2.30 -37.55 -34.87
N ASN A 148 3.15 -36.75 -35.50
CA ASN A 148 4.35 -37.23 -36.20
C ASN A 148 5.36 -37.85 -35.21
N ASP A 149 5.61 -37.23 -34.05
CA ASP A 149 6.49 -37.77 -33.01
C ASP A 149 6.01 -39.15 -32.51
N LYS A 150 4.69 -39.37 -32.43
CA LYS A 150 4.11 -40.67 -32.05
C LYS A 150 4.24 -41.71 -33.12
N HIS A 151 4.20 -41.32 -34.40
CA HIS A 151 4.37 -42.24 -35.53
C HIS A 151 5.80 -42.73 -35.59
N ASP A 152 6.78 -41.85 -35.45
CA ASP A 152 8.22 -42.20 -35.46
C ASP A 152 8.61 -43.11 -34.29
N GLN A 153 8.00 -42.92 -33.10
CA GLN A 153 8.22 -43.81 -31.94
C GLN A 153 7.61 -45.20 -32.12
N ASN A 154 6.52 -45.33 -32.87
CA ASN A 154 5.91 -46.65 -33.15
C ASN A 154 6.70 -47.45 -34.23
N ASP A 155 7.25 -46.77 -35.20
CA ASP A 155 8.06 -47.43 -36.24
C ASP A 155 9.43 -47.88 -35.70
N SER A 156 10.02 -47.13 -34.74
CA SER A 156 11.26 -47.54 -34.05
C SER A 156 11.10 -48.79 -33.18
N LYS A 157 9.88 -49.09 -32.72
CA LYS A 157 9.57 -50.32 -31.93
C LYS A 157 9.24 -51.54 -32.75
N ARG A 158 9.12 -51.45 -34.07
CA ARG A 158 8.87 -52.56 -34.98
C ARG A 158 10.10 -53.18 -35.59
N VAL A 159 11.31 -52.66 -35.29
CA VAL A 159 12.58 -53.07 -35.88
C VAL A 159 13.39 -54.00 -34.95
N PHE A 160 12.75 -54.56 -33.89
CA PHE A 160 13.37 -55.56 -33.03
C PHE A 160 12.52 -56.83 -32.96
#